data_f2f416e02f904d779a4523e37c6b6c1e
#
_entry.id   f2f416e02f904d779a4523e37c6b6c1e
#
_cell.length_a   1.000
_cell.length_b   1.000
_cell.length_c   1.000
_cell.angle_alpha   90.00
_cell.angle_beta   90.00
_cell.angle_gamma   90.00
#
_symmetry.space_group_name_H-M   'P 1'
#
loop_
_entity.id
_entity.type
_entity.pdbx_description
1 polymer ?
#
loop_
_entity_poly.entity_id
_entity_poly.type
_entity_poly.pdbx_seq_one_letter_code
_entity_poly.pdbx_strand_id
1 'polypeptide(L)'
;LKTGGPAAIRDIFEAYQLGAKNILIPMIESDYSLEYFINSYQKFSNDFKDLNEITNLSINIESKLGYKNIDNILNLIEEKSLPISHIVIGRTDLSSSLNINDVNSEEILDISKEIIIKASHRNIRCTIGGKLSYDSFEFIKCLKKYNLEAFESRKATFKLNSSLTKKEFDNLIYLGLEFELAWLNLKREMYNFRSQEENTRIETIKKRLTIDD
;
A
#
# COMPACT_ATOMS: atom_id res chain seq x y z
N LEU A 1 -5.65 4.78 2.95
CA LEU A 1 -5.66 3.55 3.76
C LEU A 1 -5.42 2.33 2.87
N LYS A 2 -4.57 1.38 3.29
CA LYS A 2 -4.36 0.08 2.61
C LYS A 2 -5.27 -0.97 3.25
N THR A 3 -6.08 -1.66 2.45
CA THR A 3 -6.97 -2.74 2.91
C THR A 3 -6.21 -4.06 3.13
N GLY A 4 -6.84 -5.04 3.78
CA GLY A 4 -6.28 -6.37 3.99
C GLY A 4 -6.28 -7.27 2.75
N GLY A 5 -6.93 -6.85 1.66
CA GLY A 5 -7.00 -7.62 0.41
C GLY A 5 -8.21 -7.26 -0.45
N PRO A 6 -8.38 -7.91 -1.61
CA PRO A 6 -9.51 -7.64 -2.51
C PRO A 6 -10.88 -7.95 -1.88
N ALA A 7 -10.95 -8.86 -0.90
CA ALA A 7 -12.19 -9.25 -0.21
C ALA A 7 -12.46 -8.50 1.10
N ALA A 8 -11.69 -7.48 1.42
CA ALA A 8 -11.74 -6.78 2.70
C ALA A 8 -12.85 -5.71 2.75
N ILE A 9 -14.10 -6.11 2.63
CA ILE A 9 -15.26 -5.17 2.64
C ILE A 9 -15.33 -4.39 3.95
N ARG A 10 -15.01 -5.02 5.08
CA ARG A 10 -14.98 -4.35 6.38
C ARG A 10 -14.00 -3.16 6.39
N ASP A 11 -12.86 -3.30 5.74
CA ASP A 11 -11.85 -2.26 5.67
C ASP A 11 -12.33 -1.04 4.87
N ILE A 12 -13.22 -1.24 3.89
CA ILE A 12 -13.85 -0.13 3.14
C ILE A 12 -14.70 0.69 4.11
N PHE A 13 -15.47 0.02 4.95
CA PHE A 13 -16.31 0.69 5.95
C PHE A 13 -15.47 1.41 7.00
N GLU A 14 -14.41 0.79 7.51
CA GLU A 14 -13.48 1.41 8.45
C GLU A 14 -12.73 2.61 7.81
N ALA A 15 -12.30 2.47 6.56
CA ALA A 15 -11.66 3.56 5.81
C ALA A 15 -12.57 4.79 5.73
N TYR A 16 -13.85 4.55 5.44
CA TYR A 16 -14.84 5.60 5.42
C TYR A 16 -14.98 6.27 6.80
N GLN A 17 -15.19 5.49 7.87
CA GLN A 17 -15.33 6.02 9.24
C GLN A 17 -14.11 6.85 9.68
N LEU A 18 -12.93 6.51 9.18
CA LEU A 18 -11.68 7.23 9.45
C LEU A 18 -11.48 8.46 8.55
N GLY A 19 -12.41 8.75 7.63
CA GLY A 19 -12.29 9.86 6.67
C GLY A 19 -11.17 9.67 5.63
N ALA A 20 -10.84 8.40 5.29
CA ALA A 20 -9.81 8.13 4.30
C ALA A 20 -10.27 8.58 2.91
N LYS A 21 -9.46 9.41 2.25
CA LYS A 21 -9.73 9.87 0.88
C LYS A 21 -9.29 8.88 -0.18
N ASN A 22 -8.33 8.02 0.12
CA ASN A 22 -7.77 7.04 -0.79
C ASN A 22 -7.81 5.65 -0.17
N ILE A 23 -8.26 4.66 -0.94
CA ILE A 23 -8.13 3.24 -0.61
C ILE A 23 -7.09 2.62 -1.54
N LEU A 24 -6.15 1.88 -0.97
CA LEU A 24 -5.17 1.08 -1.67
C LEU A 24 -5.49 -0.40 -1.47
N ILE A 25 -5.74 -1.10 -2.57
CA ILE A 25 -6.07 -2.52 -2.58
C ILE A 25 -4.78 -3.31 -2.83
N PRO A 26 -4.29 -4.10 -1.86
CA PRO A 26 -3.09 -4.92 -2.03
C PRO A 26 -3.37 -6.17 -2.85
N MET A 27 -2.29 -6.80 -3.34
CA MET A 27 -2.32 -8.13 -3.95
C MET A 27 -3.33 -8.28 -5.08
N ILE A 28 -3.40 -7.29 -5.97
CA ILE A 28 -4.16 -7.45 -7.22
C ILE A 28 -3.35 -8.30 -8.18
N GLU A 29 -3.77 -9.54 -8.35
CA GLU A 29 -3.06 -10.55 -9.14
C GLU A 29 -3.80 -10.97 -10.42
N SER A 30 -5.05 -10.54 -10.57
CA SER A 30 -5.87 -10.80 -11.74
C SER A 30 -6.93 -9.71 -11.94
N ASP A 31 -7.47 -9.63 -13.15
CA ASP A 31 -8.65 -8.86 -13.48
C ASP A 31 -9.85 -9.26 -12.60
N TYR A 32 -10.05 -10.56 -12.38
CA TYR A 32 -11.12 -11.06 -11.49
C TYR A 32 -10.98 -10.54 -10.05
N SER A 33 -9.78 -10.52 -9.47
CA SER A 33 -9.57 -10.02 -8.10
C SER A 33 -9.88 -8.52 -8.00
N LEU A 34 -9.55 -7.75 -9.03
CA LEU A 34 -9.90 -6.34 -9.12
C LEU A 34 -11.41 -6.15 -9.27
N GLU A 35 -12.04 -6.88 -10.17
CA GLU A 35 -13.48 -6.82 -10.39
C GLU A 35 -14.27 -7.17 -9.13
N TYR A 36 -13.85 -8.20 -8.40
CA TYR A 36 -14.46 -8.59 -7.12
C TYR A 36 -14.45 -7.43 -6.11
N PHE A 37 -13.29 -6.76 -5.95
CA PHE A 37 -13.20 -5.60 -5.08
C PHE A 37 -14.11 -4.46 -5.54
N ILE A 38 -14.09 -4.13 -6.82
CA ILE A 38 -14.88 -3.02 -7.39
C ILE A 38 -16.37 -3.26 -7.20
N ASN A 39 -16.85 -4.47 -7.44
CA ASN A 39 -18.26 -4.83 -7.22
C ASN A 39 -18.66 -4.66 -5.75
N SER A 40 -17.78 -5.04 -4.82
CA SER A 40 -18.00 -4.86 -3.38
C SER A 40 -17.99 -3.37 -2.99
N TYR A 41 -17.07 -2.59 -3.54
CA TYR A 41 -16.99 -1.15 -3.32
C TYR A 41 -18.22 -0.41 -3.87
N GLN A 42 -18.65 -0.75 -5.09
CA GLN A 42 -19.84 -0.14 -5.71
C GLN A 42 -21.11 -0.43 -4.92
N LYS A 43 -21.28 -1.66 -4.44
CA LYS A 43 -22.41 -2.03 -3.57
C LYS A 43 -22.39 -1.18 -2.30
N PHE A 44 -21.25 -1.09 -1.63
CA PHE A 44 -21.08 -0.22 -0.46
C PHE A 44 -21.41 1.24 -0.78
N SER A 45 -20.84 1.80 -1.85
CA SER A 45 -21.05 3.20 -2.25
C SER A 45 -22.52 3.50 -2.61
N ASN A 46 -23.26 2.54 -3.16
CA ASN A 46 -24.68 2.69 -3.46
C ASN A 46 -25.57 2.68 -2.21
N ASP A 47 -25.23 1.83 -1.25
CA ASP A 47 -25.97 1.71 0.02
C ASP A 47 -25.73 2.92 0.94
N PHE A 48 -24.58 3.59 0.79
CA PHE A 48 -24.15 4.71 1.62
C PHE A 48 -23.84 5.98 0.80
N LYS A 49 -24.82 6.44 0.00
CA LYS A 49 -24.65 7.56 -0.96
C LYS A 49 -24.17 8.87 -0.36
N ASP A 50 -24.48 9.13 0.90
CA ASP A 50 -24.04 10.34 1.62
C ASP A 50 -22.57 10.27 2.06
N LEU A 51 -21.89 9.15 1.77
CA LEU A 51 -20.58 8.80 2.25
C LEU A 51 -19.45 8.99 1.21
N ASN A 52 -19.68 9.74 0.15
CA ASN A 52 -18.76 9.92 -0.99
C ASN A 52 -17.45 10.68 -0.66
N GLU A 53 -16.84 10.40 0.49
CA GLU A 53 -15.55 10.99 0.83
C GLU A 53 -14.35 10.21 0.27
N ILE A 54 -14.52 8.95 -0.08
CA ILE A 54 -13.46 8.15 -0.73
C ILE A 54 -13.45 8.53 -2.21
N THR A 55 -12.45 9.31 -2.60
CA THR A 55 -12.38 9.91 -3.93
C THR A 55 -11.46 9.16 -4.88
N ASN A 56 -10.56 8.33 -4.37
CA ASN A 56 -9.58 7.64 -5.18
C ASN A 56 -9.41 6.18 -4.76
N LEU A 57 -9.38 5.31 -5.76
CA LEU A 57 -8.98 3.92 -5.60
C LEU A 57 -7.62 3.69 -6.24
N SER A 58 -6.79 2.93 -5.56
CA SER A 58 -5.45 2.56 -6.00
C SER A 58 -5.24 1.06 -5.83
N ILE A 59 -4.39 0.47 -6.62
CA ILE A 59 -4.06 -0.96 -6.55
C ILE A 59 -2.56 -1.18 -6.35
N ASN A 60 -2.20 -2.26 -5.64
CA ASN A 60 -0.82 -2.73 -5.59
C ASN A 60 -0.60 -3.84 -6.63
N ILE A 61 0.45 -3.66 -7.42
CA ILE A 61 1.08 -4.73 -8.20
C ILE A 61 2.38 -5.08 -7.49
N GLU A 62 2.34 -6.18 -6.76
CA GLU A 62 3.41 -6.55 -5.82
C GLU A 62 3.72 -8.05 -5.82
N SER A 63 3.31 -8.77 -6.89
CA SER A 63 3.65 -10.18 -7.08
C SER A 63 3.96 -10.50 -8.54
N LYS A 64 4.69 -11.61 -8.74
CA LYS A 64 4.95 -12.19 -10.09
C LYS A 64 3.66 -12.40 -10.87
N LEU A 65 2.59 -12.83 -10.21
CA LEU A 65 1.32 -13.10 -10.88
C LEU A 65 0.63 -11.78 -11.27
N GLY A 66 0.61 -10.78 -10.39
CA GLY A 66 0.09 -9.45 -10.69
C GLY A 66 0.82 -8.80 -11.87
N TYR A 67 2.16 -8.91 -11.91
CA TYR A 67 2.94 -8.44 -13.05
C TYR A 67 2.60 -9.18 -14.34
N LYS A 68 2.52 -10.52 -14.33
CA LYS A 68 2.15 -11.31 -15.51
C LYS A 68 0.78 -10.98 -16.07
N ASN A 69 -0.15 -10.58 -15.22
CA ASN A 69 -1.51 -10.25 -15.59
C ASN A 69 -1.74 -8.74 -15.76
N ILE A 70 -0.68 -7.93 -15.77
CA ILE A 70 -0.81 -6.46 -15.79
C ILE A 70 -1.65 -5.96 -16.97
N ASP A 71 -1.51 -6.56 -18.14
CA ASP A 71 -2.26 -6.15 -19.33
C ASP A 71 -3.76 -6.43 -19.16
N ASN A 72 -4.13 -7.60 -18.64
CA ASN A 72 -5.54 -7.94 -18.37
C ASN A 72 -6.15 -7.00 -17.30
N ILE A 73 -5.39 -6.70 -16.25
CA ILE A 73 -5.82 -5.77 -15.20
C ILE A 73 -6.05 -4.37 -15.77
N LEU A 74 -5.10 -3.87 -16.57
CA LEU A 74 -5.20 -2.54 -17.18
C LEU A 74 -6.31 -2.47 -18.23
N ASN A 75 -6.52 -3.51 -19.02
CA ASN A 75 -7.62 -3.59 -19.97
C ASN A 75 -8.97 -3.59 -19.29
N LEU A 76 -9.14 -4.33 -18.18
CA LEU A 76 -10.37 -4.30 -17.39
C LEU A 76 -10.66 -2.89 -16.85
N ILE A 77 -9.63 -2.18 -16.36
CA ILE A 77 -9.78 -0.79 -15.87
C ILE A 77 -10.31 0.11 -16.98
N GLU A 78 -9.76 0.00 -18.18
CA GLU A 78 -10.13 0.81 -19.34
C GLU A 78 -11.51 0.44 -19.87
N GLU A 79 -11.77 -0.83 -20.17
CA GLU A 79 -13.03 -1.35 -20.73
C GLU A 79 -14.25 -1.03 -19.86
N LYS A 80 -14.09 -1.16 -18.53
CA LYS A 80 -15.17 -0.89 -17.56
C LYS A 80 -15.13 0.51 -16.97
N SER A 81 -14.21 1.36 -17.41
CA SER A 81 -14.00 2.71 -16.88
C SER A 81 -13.94 2.72 -15.35
N LEU A 82 -13.16 1.78 -14.77
CA LEU A 82 -13.06 1.64 -13.33
C LEU A 82 -12.36 2.86 -12.70
N PRO A 83 -12.77 3.27 -11.48
CA PRO A 83 -12.23 4.48 -10.84
C PRO A 83 -10.83 4.25 -10.23
N ILE A 84 -9.97 3.53 -10.92
CA ILE A 84 -8.59 3.29 -10.52
C ILE A 84 -7.70 4.39 -11.12
N SER A 85 -7.17 5.24 -10.28
CA SER A 85 -6.34 6.38 -10.69
C SER A 85 -4.85 6.18 -10.45
N HIS A 86 -4.47 5.11 -9.71
CA HIS A 86 -3.11 4.97 -9.23
C HIS A 86 -2.70 3.51 -9.04
N ILE A 87 -1.46 3.18 -9.42
CA ILE A 87 -0.83 1.88 -9.16
C ILE A 87 0.36 2.09 -8.24
N VAL A 88 0.44 1.30 -7.18
CA VAL A 88 1.63 1.21 -6.33
C VAL A 88 2.38 -0.08 -6.67
N ILE A 89 3.66 0.05 -6.98
CA ILE A 89 4.54 -1.09 -7.26
C ILE A 89 5.27 -1.45 -5.97
N GLY A 90 4.92 -2.60 -5.38
CA GLY A 90 5.47 -3.07 -4.11
C GLY A 90 6.69 -3.96 -4.30
N ARG A 91 7.91 -3.37 -4.38
CA ARG A 91 9.15 -4.09 -4.71
C ARG A 91 9.49 -5.22 -3.75
N THR A 92 9.20 -5.08 -2.45
CA THR A 92 9.52 -6.10 -1.43
C THR A 92 8.84 -7.42 -1.73
N ASP A 93 7.52 -7.38 -1.92
CA ASP A 93 6.73 -8.58 -2.17
C ASP A 93 6.94 -9.07 -3.61
N LEU A 94 7.07 -8.15 -4.58
CA LEU A 94 7.39 -8.48 -5.97
C LEU A 94 8.71 -9.25 -6.07
N SER A 95 9.79 -8.75 -5.49
CA SER A 95 11.09 -9.41 -5.52
C SER A 95 11.05 -10.76 -4.79
N SER A 96 10.38 -10.83 -3.65
CA SER A 96 10.18 -12.09 -2.93
C SER A 96 9.45 -13.14 -3.79
N SER A 97 8.37 -12.75 -4.47
CA SER A 97 7.59 -13.65 -5.33
C SER A 97 8.34 -14.13 -6.58
N LEU A 98 9.38 -13.40 -6.98
CA LEU A 98 10.29 -13.74 -8.07
C LEU A 98 11.55 -14.49 -7.60
N ASN A 99 11.73 -14.67 -6.28
CA ASN A 99 12.95 -15.20 -5.66
C ASN A 99 14.20 -14.33 -5.93
N ILE A 100 14.02 -13.02 -5.99
CA ILE A 100 15.08 -12.02 -6.15
C ILE A 100 15.38 -11.39 -4.80
N ASN A 101 16.65 -11.43 -4.38
CA ASN A 101 17.03 -10.91 -3.05
C ASN A 101 17.18 -9.38 -3.04
N ASP A 102 17.63 -8.79 -4.13
CA ASP A 102 17.85 -7.35 -4.24
C ASP A 102 16.66 -6.64 -4.86
N VAL A 103 15.98 -5.82 -4.06
CA VAL A 103 14.84 -4.99 -4.51
C VAL A 103 15.24 -3.87 -5.49
N ASN A 104 16.55 -3.56 -5.61
CA ASN A 104 17.09 -2.59 -6.55
C ASN A 104 17.75 -3.26 -7.78
N SER A 105 17.56 -4.58 -7.97
CA SER A 105 18.12 -5.31 -9.11
C SER A 105 17.61 -4.76 -10.45
N GLU A 106 18.37 -5.01 -11.51
CA GLU A 106 18.02 -4.63 -12.89
C GLU A 106 16.69 -5.26 -13.31
N GLU A 107 16.46 -6.53 -12.94
CA GLU A 107 15.20 -7.23 -13.25
C GLU A 107 13.98 -6.54 -12.62
N ILE A 108 14.06 -6.12 -11.33
CA ILE A 108 12.98 -5.37 -10.67
C ILE A 108 12.83 -3.98 -11.28
N LEU A 109 13.92 -3.35 -11.71
CA LEU A 109 13.90 -2.08 -12.41
C LEU A 109 13.15 -2.18 -13.74
N ASP A 110 13.44 -3.20 -14.55
CA ASP A 110 12.80 -3.39 -15.85
C ASP A 110 11.32 -3.72 -15.72
N ILE A 111 10.95 -4.59 -14.79
CA ILE A 111 9.54 -4.87 -14.47
C ILE A 111 8.81 -3.59 -14.03
N SER A 112 9.41 -2.82 -13.14
CA SER A 112 8.81 -1.56 -12.67
C SER A 112 8.63 -0.55 -13.78
N LYS A 113 9.61 -0.42 -14.66
CA LYS A 113 9.56 0.43 -15.84
C LYS A 113 8.46 0.01 -16.81
N GLU A 114 8.32 -1.29 -17.07
CA GLU A 114 7.25 -1.81 -17.94
C GLU A 114 5.87 -1.48 -17.38
N ILE A 115 5.64 -1.71 -16.09
CA ILE A 115 4.38 -1.39 -15.43
C ILE A 115 4.08 0.12 -15.56
N ILE A 116 5.07 0.98 -15.28
CA ILE A 116 4.89 2.44 -15.34
C ILE A 116 4.54 2.89 -16.76
N ILE A 117 5.22 2.36 -17.79
CA ILE A 117 4.94 2.71 -19.19
C ILE A 117 3.51 2.30 -19.57
N LYS A 118 3.11 1.06 -19.27
CA LYS A 118 1.77 0.55 -19.57
C LYS A 118 0.67 1.32 -18.85
N ALA A 119 0.89 1.68 -17.58
CA ALA A 119 -0.03 2.49 -16.79
C ALA A 119 -0.15 3.93 -17.33
N SER A 120 0.98 4.56 -17.68
CA SER A 120 1.00 5.94 -18.21
C SER A 120 0.25 6.08 -19.53
N HIS A 121 0.27 5.08 -20.41
CA HIS A 121 -0.50 5.09 -21.66
C HIS A 121 -2.03 5.13 -21.40
N ARG A 122 -2.47 4.80 -20.18
CA ARG A 122 -3.88 4.83 -19.74
C ARG A 122 -4.16 5.94 -18.73
N ASN A 123 -3.27 6.92 -18.61
CA ASN A 123 -3.34 8.02 -17.65
C ASN A 123 -3.43 7.54 -16.16
N ILE A 124 -2.93 6.36 -15.86
CA ILE A 124 -2.82 5.85 -14.50
C ILE A 124 -1.44 6.22 -13.95
N ARG A 125 -1.44 6.86 -12.79
CA ARG A 125 -0.21 7.30 -12.12
C ARG A 125 0.45 6.14 -11.39
N CYS A 126 1.77 6.20 -11.20
CA CYS A 126 2.51 5.16 -10.49
C CYS A 126 3.32 5.74 -9.32
N THR A 127 3.30 4.99 -8.22
CA THR A 127 4.21 5.14 -7.08
C THR A 127 5.01 3.86 -6.91
N ILE A 128 6.22 3.96 -6.41
CA ILE A 128 7.04 2.80 -6.08
C ILE A 128 7.34 2.74 -4.60
N GLY A 129 7.19 1.56 -4.01
CA GLY A 129 7.45 1.30 -2.60
C GLY A 129 8.29 0.04 -2.37
N GLY A 130 8.44 -0.34 -1.12
CA GLY A 130 9.14 -1.57 -0.69
C GLY A 130 10.64 -1.38 -0.46
N LYS A 131 11.07 -1.56 0.79
CA LYS A 131 12.48 -1.48 1.26
C LYS A 131 13.26 -0.29 0.68
N LEU A 132 12.65 0.89 0.65
CA LEU A 132 13.38 2.10 0.25
C LEU A 132 14.51 2.39 1.23
N SER A 133 15.68 2.65 0.68
CA SER A 133 16.91 3.02 1.40
C SER A 133 17.67 4.10 0.63
N TYR A 134 18.75 4.58 1.19
CA TYR A 134 19.65 5.54 0.53
C TYR A 134 20.19 5.02 -0.81
N ASP A 135 20.33 3.70 -0.96
CA ASP A 135 20.81 3.04 -2.18
C ASP A 135 19.76 3.00 -3.31
N SER A 136 18.50 3.31 -2.99
CA SER A 136 17.41 3.31 -3.99
C SER A 136 17.41 4.55 -4.88
N PHE A 137 18.31 5.52 -4.68
CA PHE A 137 18.27 6.80 -5.41
C PHE A 137 18.39 6.63 -6.93
N GLU A 138 19.38 5.89 -7.41
CA GLU A 138 19.60 5.71 -8.86
C GLU A 138 18.44 4.91 -9.50
N PHE A 139 17.88 3.94 -8.77
CA PHE A 139 16.69 3.21 -9.17
C PHE A 139 15.50 4.16 -9.38
N ILE A 140 15.20 5.02 -8.39
CA ILE A 140 14.12 6.01 -8.46
C ILE A 140 14.36 7.02 -9.57
N LYS A 141 15.57 7.52 -9.70
CA LYS A 141 15.98 8.48 -10.74
C LYS A 141 15.83 7.91 -12.16
N CYS A 142 16.12 6.62 -12.33
CA CYS A 142 15.89 5.92 -13.60
C CYS A 142 14.39 5.89 -13.91
N LEU A 143 13.54 5.44 -13.00
CA LEU A 143 12.11 5.30 -13.20
C LEU A 143 11.39 6.64 -13.42
N LYS A 144 11.89 7.71 -12.84
CA LYS A 144 11.37 9.06 -13.07
C LYS A 144 11.32 9.45 -14.54
N LYS A 145 12.25 8.98 -15.37
CA LYS A 145 12.26 9.20 -16.82
C LYS A 145 11.05 8.59 -17.54
N TYR A 146 10.34 7.70 -16.89
CA TYR A 146 9.18 6.97 -17.40
C TYR A 146 7.86 7.39 -16.73
N ASN A 147 7.79 8.59 -16.13
CA ASN A 147 6.62 9.14 -15.46
C ASN A 147 6.27 8.51 -14.09
N LEU A 148 7.27 8.01 -13.35
CA LEU A 148 7.04 7.72 -11.94
C LEU A 148 6.69 9.02 -11.20
N GLU A 149 5.54 9.04 -10.52
CA GLU A 149 5.06 10.25 -9.82
C GLU A 149 5.63 10.39 -8.41
N ALA A 150 5.77 9.27 -7.69
CA ALA A 150 6.13 9.28 -6.29
C ALA A 150 6.90 8.03 -5.88
N PHE A 151 7.52 8.08 -4.72
CA PHE A 151 8.01 6.92 -4.00
C PHE A 151 7.48 6.93 -2.57
N GLU A 152 7.35 5.75 -1.96
CA GLU A 152 6.80 5.67 -0.61
C GLU A 152 7.64 4.80 0.32
N SER A 153 7.83 5.30 1.54
CA SER A 153 8.15 4.47 2.68
C SER A 153 6.87 3.78 3.17
N ARG A 154 6.98 2.93 4.18
CA ARG A 154 5.81 2.21 4.71
C ARG A 154 4.68 3.13 5.23
N LYS A 155 5.01 4.37 5.58
CA LYS A 155 4.09 5.32 6.24
C LYS A 155 4.00 6.70 5.58
N ALA A 156 4.85 6.99 4.63
CA ALA A 156 4.90 8.29 3.98
C ALA A 156 5.15 8.15 2.48
N THR A 157 4.45 8.97 1.69
CA THR A 157 4.60 9.05 0.23
C THR A 157 5.21 10.39 -0.13
N PHE A 158 6.22 10.38 -0.97
CA PHE A 158 6.96 11.56 -1.40
C PHE A 158 6.82 11.76 -2.90
N LYS A 159 6.25 12.90 -3.31
CA LYS A 159 6.15 13.25 -4.72
C LYS A 159 7.53 13.55 -5.30
N LEU A 160 7.77 13.06 -6.51
CA LEU A 160 8.97 13.36 -7.27
C LEU A 160 8.86 14.75 -7.90
N ASN A 161 9.79 15.63 -7.55
CA ASN A 161 9.96 16.90 -8.25
C ASN A 161 10.94 16.75 -9.43
N SER A 162 11.01 17.77 -10.31
CA SER A 162 11.88 17.74 -11.50
C SER A 162 13.37 17.71 -11.16
N SER A 163 13.76 18.23 -10.02
CA SER A 163 15.17 18.48 -9.62
C SER A 163 15.63 17.68 -8.41
N LEU A 164 14.99 16.54 -8.08
CA LEU A 164 15.35 15.75 -6.91
C LEU A 164 16.84 15.40 -6.90
N THR A 165 17.58 15.96 -5.96
CA THR A 165 18.99 15.66 -5.73
C THR A 165 19.16 14.46 -4.80
N LYS A 166 20.34 13.82 -4.81
CA LYS A 166 20.65 12.72 -3.87
C LYS A 166 20.47 13.16 -2.42
N LYS A 167 20.93 14.37 -2.08
CA LYS A 167 20.84 14.91 -0.71
C LYS A 167 19.36 15.08 -0.26
N GLU A 168 18.52 15.59 -1.13
CA GLU A 168 17.08 15.73 -0.84
C GLU A 168 16.41 14.37 -0.70
N PHE A 169 16.73 13.42 -1.58
CA PHE A 169 16.25 12.05 -1.49
C PHE A 169 16.64 11.42 -0.15
N ASP A 170 17.91 11.51 0.23
CA ASP A 170 18.40 10.95 1.49
C ASP A 170 17.70 11.55 2.72
N ASN A 171 17.43 12.85 2.69
CA ASN A 171 16.69 13.51 3.75
C ASN A 171 15.22 13.03 3.80
N LEU A 172 14.57 12.82 2.66
CA LEU A 172 13.20 12.27 2.62
C LEU A 172 13.15 10.83 3.12
N ILE A 173 14.13 10.00 2.78
CA ILE A 173 14.26 8.63 3.32
C ILE A 173 14.43 8.67 4.83
N TYR A 174 15.34 9.53 5.34
CA TYR A 174 15.54 9.70 6.77
C TYR A 174 14.23 10.08 7.49
N LEU A 175 13.52 11.10 7.01
CA LEU A 175 12.25 11.53 7.61
C LEU A 175 11.17 10.44 7.56
N GLY A 176 11.10 9.68 6.47
CA GLY A 176 10.17 8.56 6.34
C GLY A 176 10.44 7.44 7.35
N LEU A 177 11.71 7.13 7.59
CA LEU A 177 12.13 6.12 8.57
C LEU A 177 11.94 6.60 10.01
N GLU A 178 12.25 7.87 10.30
CA GLU A 178 11.95 8.45 11.62
C GLU A 178 10.45 8.43 11.94
N PHE A 179 9.63 8.81 10.98
CA PHE A 179 8.18 8.75 11.16
C PHE A 179 7.70 7.32 11.43
N GLU A 180 8.19 6.33 10.67
CA GLU A 180 7.84 4.94 10.90
C GLU A 180 8.28 4.46 12.29
N LEU A 181 9.48 4.83 12.72
CA LEU A 181 10.00 4.49 14.06
C LEU A 181 9.13 5.10 15.17
N ALA A 182 8.78 6.38 15.05
CA ALA A 182 7.90 7.05 16.01
C ALA A 182 6.52 6.37 16.07
N TRP A 183 5.94 6.02 14.91
CA TRP A 183 4.69 5.28 14.83
C TRP A 183 4.76 3.91 15.51
N LEU A 184 5.82 3.14 15.28
CA LEU A 184 6.00 1.82 15.88
C LEU A 184 6.16 1.91 17.40
N ASN A 185 6.88 2.92 17.90
CA ASN A 185 7.02 3.15 19.34
C ASN A 185 5.67 3.49 19.98
N LEU A 186 4.90 4.42 19.41
CA LEU A 186 3.57 4.76 19.89
C LEU A 186 2.63 3.54 19.92
N LYS A 187 2.64 2.75 18.85
CA LYS A 187 1.84 1.53 18.76
C LYS A 187 2.21 0.50 19.83
N ARG A 188 3.52 0.34 20.10
CA ARG A 188 4.02 -0.54 21.16
C ARG A 188 3.57 -0.07 22.54
N GLU A 189 3.60 1.23 22.81
CA GLU A 189 3.10 1.80 24.07
C GLU A 189 1.61 1.52 24.26
N MET A 190 0.79 1.69 23.23
CA MET A 190 -0.63 1.36 23.27
C MET A 190 -0.88 -0.14 23.56
N TYR A 191 -0.11 -1.04 22.94
CA TYR A 191 -0.24 -2.48 23.20
C TYR A 191 0.21 -2.84 24.62
N ASN A 192 1.28 -2.25 25.11
CA ASN A 192 1.75 -2.44 26.48
C ASN A 192 0.70 -2.00 27.50
N PHE A 193 0.07 -0.85 27.28
CA PHE A 193 -1.03 -0.37 28.14
C PHE A 193 -2.19 -1.37 28.20
N ARG A 194 -2.65 -1.87 27.05
CA ARG A 194 -3.69 -2.90 26.99
C ARG A 194 -3.28 -4.19 27.71
N SER A 195 -2.07 -4.65 27.49
CA SER A 195 -1.52 -5.84 28.14
C SER A 195 -1.48 -5.69 29.66
N GLN A 196 -1.13 -4.51 30.19
CA GLN A 196 -1.13 -4.24 31.64
C GLN A 196 -2.55 -4.28 32.23
N GLU A 197 -3.54 -3.73 31.51
CA GLU A 197 -4.95 -3.78 31.93
C GLU A 197 -5.45 -5.23 32.00
N GLU A 198 -5.17 -6.02 30.97
CA GLU A 198 -5.51 -7.45 30.92
C GLU A 198 -4.83 -8.23 32.04
N ASN A 199 -3.53 -8.00 32.30
CA ASN A 199 -2.81 -8.65 33.40
C ASN A 199 -3.42 -8.35 34.76
N THR A 200 -3.81 -7.10 35.00
CA THR A 200 -4.52 -6.69 36.23
C THR A 200 -5.83 -7.46 36.39
N ARG A 201 -6.56 -7.63 35.29
CA ARG A 201 -7.82 -8.40 35.30
C ARG A 201 -7.59 -9.89 35.55
N ILE A 202 -6.55 -10.47 34.93
CA ILE A 202 -6.15 -11.87 35.11
C ILE A 202 -5.83 -12.13 36.61
N GLU A 203 -5.02 -11.29 37.23
CA GLU A 203 -4.68 -11.44 38.67
C GLU A 203 -5.92 -11.31 39.56
N THR A 204 -6.84 -10.41 39.23
CA THR A 204 -8.10 -10.27 39.93
C THR A 204 -8.97 -11.54 39.85
N ILE A 205 -9.00 -12.18 38.68
CA ILE A 205 -9.74 -13.42 38.47
C ILE A 205 -9.07 -14.58 39.22
N LYS A 206 -7.75 -14.72 39.14
CA LYS A 206 -7.00 -15.73 39.88
C LYS A 206 -7.29 -15.67 41.39
N LYS A 207 -7.26 -14.47 41.97
CA LYS A 207 -7.61 -14.28 43.41
C LYS A 207 -9.03 -14.74 43.76
N ARG A 208 -9.98 -14.62 42.84
CA ARG A 208 -11.35 -15.11 43.07
C ARG A 208 -11.47 -16.63 42.96
N LEU A 209 -10.62 -17.24 42.11
CA LEU A 209 -10.59 -18.71 41.95
C LEU A 209 -9.89 -19.44 43.10
N THR A 210 -9.06 -18.73 43.90
CA THR A 210 -8.31 -19.31 45.04
C THR A 210 -8.98 -19.04 46.40
N ILE A 211 -10.22 -18.53 46.47
CA ILE A 211 -10.91 -18.19 47.71
C ILE A 211 -11.81 -19.33 48.26
N ASP A 212 -11.78 -20.50 47.69
CA ASP A 212 -12.58 -21.67 48.18
C ASP A 212 -11.68 -22.90 48.46
N ASP A 213 -10.72 -22.73 49.40
CA ASP A 213 -10.07 -23.90 50.10
C ASP A 213 -10.02 -23.59 51.61
#